data_c5fb1b5d3b636197d096cffe5d94b891
#
_entry.id   c5fb1b5d3b636197d096cffe5d94b891
#
_cell.length_a   1.000
_cell.length_b   1.000
_cell.length_c   1.000
_cell.angle_alpha   90.00
_cell.angle_beta   90.00
_cell.angle_gamma   90.00
#
_symmetry.space_group_name_H-M   'P 1'
#
loop_
_entity.id
_entity.type
_entity.pdbx_description
1 polymer ?
#
loop_
_entity_poly.entity_id
_entity_poly.type
_entity_poly.pdbx_seq_one_letter_code
_entity_poly.pdbx_strand_id
1 'polypeptide(L)'
;MRRALLLAVWLTVVATAAATHAGTEHARPANGFVVLGHASAPGGYSADVVGERHYAYLSSRKGEAGDDCPAQGVRVYDLSNLRRPRHSATFARIPGTWTEKTIVRRVHTAGFDGVLAATSVQACTNGFGGFVLYDVTNPAKPKRLALVRTEPRGSHEIWLATARGHAWVYTAEAAAEFAAAPDSFGFHIYDVSHPGAPVEVGGWSACRDLHECSPLTQTDPAHDRRVLVHSVITNAAATRACLSYWSLGTVILDISDPANPRYLGRTARGQGNAHSAWLLPGEKTLLETHETLRGRPVVWNVADPAHPVRLTTVRLPYRLSPGGLFSGRLPLSDSVHDPKVVGHRAYFSWYGQGVALFDLTNPRKPRFLARFLPPSGRDRHGLLCPGTSCTAVWGVFPMARYVLASDMITGLWVLKAPVSRRG
;
A
#
# COMPACT_ATOMS: atom_id res chain seq x y z
N MET A 1 -21.16 -87.17 9.67
CA MET A 1 -21.05 -86.79 11.09
C MET A 1 -19.72 -86.11 11.36
N ARG A 2 -19.66 -84.77 11.36
CA ARG A 2 -18.57 -84.02 11.95
C ARG A 2 -19.14 -82.65 12.29
N ARG A 3 -19.20 -82.30 13.57
CA ARG A 3 -19.63 -81.05 14.12
C ARG A 3 -18.51 -80.04 13.95
N ALA A 4 -18.80 -78.86 13.34
CA ALA A 4 -17.90 -77.70 13.31
C ALA A 4 -18.32 -76.72 14.40
N LEU A 5 -17.40 -76.47 15.32
CA LEU A 5 -17.50 -75.40 16.32
C LEU A 5 -17.24 -74.07 15.67
N LEU A 6 -18.18 -73.12 15.78
CA LEU A 6 -17.99 -71.73 15.46
C LEU A 6 -17.54 -70.94 16.72
N LEU A 7 -16.29 -70.49 16.72
CA LEU A 7 -15.79 -69.51 17.69
C LEU A 7 -16.22 -68.11 17.25
N ALA A 8 -17.02 -67.42 18.06
CA ALA A 8 -17.33 -66.05 17.89
C ALA A 8 -16.22 -65.21 18.57
N VAL A 9 -15.46 -64.49 17.78
CA VAL A 9 -14.50 -63.48 18.27
C VAL A 9 -15.22 -62.11 18.35
N TRP A 10 -15.37 -61.63 19.58
CA TRP A 10 -15.83 -60.29 19.84
C TRP A 10 -14.67 -59.30 19.66
N LEU A 11 -14.70 -58.50 18.61
CA LEU A 11 -13.83 -57.32 18.44
C LEU A 11 -14.45 -56.12 19.16
N THR A 12 -13.92 -55.75 20.29
CA THR A 12 -14.19 -54.48 20.95
C THR A 12 -13.46 -53.38 20.20
N VAL A 13 -14.20 -52.59 19.44
CA VAL A 13 -13.67 -51.35 18.85
C VAL A 13 -13.62 -50.27 19.94
N VAL A 14 -12.42 -49.97 20.42
CA VAL A 14 -12.17 -48.82 21.27
C VAL A 14 -12.09 -47.59 20.34
N ALA A 15 -13.16 -46.82 20.31
CA ALA A 15 -13.17 -45.55 19.64
C ALA A 15 -12.36 -44.54 20.49
N THR A 16 -11.10 -44.34 20.13
CA THR A 16 -10.33 -43.17 20.63
C THR A 16 -10.85 -41.93 19.95
N ALA A 17 -11.64 -41.14 20.67
CA ALA A 17 -11.99 -39.79 20.27
C ALA A 17 -10.70 -38.97 20.24
N ALA A 18 -10.15 -38.72 19.04
CA ALA A 18 -9.13 -37.73 18.82
C ALA A 18 -9.78 -36.36 19.03
N ALA A 19 -9.59 -35.77 20.21
CA ALA A 19 -9.89 -34.39 20.45
C ALA A 19 -8.98 -33.57 19.54
N THR A 20 -9.53 -33.07 18.44
CA THR A 20 -8.90 -32.03 17.65
C THR A 20 -8.87 -30.77 18.50
N HIS A 21 -7.77 -30.56 19.20
CA HIS A 21 -7.43 -29.28 19.73
C HIS A 21 -7.25 -28.38 18.49
N ALA A 22 -8.27 -27.58 18.18
CA ALA A 22 -8.08 -26.36 17.42
C ALA A 22 -7.18 -25.49 18.27
N GLY A 23 -5.88 -25.68 18.13
CA GLY A 23 -4.88 -24.82 18.71
C GLY A 23 -5.12 -23.43 18.14
N THR A 24 -5.56 -22.52 19.00
CA THR A 24 -5.36 -21.08 18.76
C THR A 24 -3.85 -20.93 18.61
N GLU A 25 -3.37 -20.89 17.37
CA GLU A 25 -2.01 -20.50 17.06
C GLU A 25 -1.88 -19.06 17.55
N HIS A 26 -1.44 -18.88 18.78
CA HIS A 26 -1.07 -17.58 19.29
C HIS A 26 0.00 -17.05 18.34
N ALA A 27 -0.29 -15.91 17.73
CA ALA A 27 0.64 -15.19 16.88
C ALA A 27 2.01 -15.20 17.58
N ARG A 28 3.00 -15.87 16.98
CA ARG A 28 4.36 -15.93 17.55
C ARG A 28 4.80 -14.49 17.83
N PRO A 29 5.26 -14.17 19.04
CA PRO A 29 5.68 -12.81 19.35
C PRO A 29 6.74 -12.41 18.32
N ALA A 30 6.34 -11.49 17.44
CA ALA A 30 7.25 -10.93 16.48
C ALA A 30 8.36 -10.23 17.23
N ASN A 31 9.60 -10.46 16.90
CA ASN A 31 10.75 -9.89 17.57
C ASN A 31 10.56 -8.37 17.71
N GLY A 32 10.00 -7.94 18.82
CA GLY A 32 9.84 -6.55 19.20
C GLY A 32 8.48 -5.87 18.95
N PHE A 33 7.59 -6.33 18.07
CA PHE A 33 6.22 -5.83 17.98
C PHE A 33 5.31 -6.58 18.96
N VAL A 34 4.32 -5.86 19.50
CA VAL A 34 3.25 -6.42 20.31
C VAL A 34 1.92 -6.19 19.62
N VAL A 35 1.13 -7.22 19.43
CA VAL A 35 -0.25 -7.11 18.91
C VAL A 35 -1.13 -6.48 19.99
N LEU A 36 -1.72 -5.35 19.66
CA LEU A 36 -2.70 -4.65 20.53
C LEU A 36 -4.13 -5.05 20.19
N GLY A 37 -4.43 -5.27 18.89
CA GLY A 37 -5.74 -5.66 18.43
C GLY A 37 -5.77 -6.03 16.95
N HIS A 38 -6.92 -6.55 16.54
CA HIS A 38 -7.16 -7.00 15.18
C HIS A 38 -8.65 -6.83 14.83
N ALA A 39 -8.94 -6.52 13.57
CA ALA A 39 -10.28 -6.59 13.01
C ALA A 39 -10.21 -7.24 11.62
N SER A 40 -10.98 -8.29 11.41
CA SER A 40 -11.15 -8.88 10.09
C SER A 40 -11.87 -7.89 9.14
N ALA A 41 -11.54 -7.97 7.86
CA ALA A 41 -12.18 -7.19 6.81
C ALA A 41 -12.92 -8.14 5.85
N PRO A 42 -14.17 -8.48 6.14
CA PRO A 42 -14.92 -9.44 5.34
C PRO A 42 -15.23 -8.86 3.94
N GLY A 43 -15.33 -9.73 2.96
CA GLY A 43 -15.90 -9.43 1.65
C GLY A 43 -14.89 -8.97 0.58
N GLY A 44 -13.61 -9.33 0.65
CA GLY A 44 -12.59 -9.06 -0.35
C GLY A 44 -11.24 -8.74 0.28
N TYR A 45 -10.28 -8.40 -0.55
CA TYR A 45 -8.95 -8.06 -0.06
C TYR A 45 -8.91 -6.64 0.52
N SER A 46 -8.17 -6.49 1.61
CA SER A 46 -7.78 -5.17 2.08
C SER A 46 -6.63 -4.62 1.23
N ALA A 47 -6.58 -3.31 1.07
CA ALA A 47 -5.47 -2.60 0.45
C ALA A 47 -4.75 -1.73 1.50
N ASP A 48 -4.43 -0.48 1.19
CA ASP A 48 -3.69 0.40 2.10
C ASP A 48 -4.48 0.76 3.35
N VAL A 49 -3.76 1.19 4.38
CA VAL A 49 -4.33 1.66 5.65
C VAL A 49 -3.71 3.01 6.03
N VAL A 50 -4.55 3.91 6.48
CA VAL A 50 -4.14 5.19 7.04
C VAL A 50 -4.86 5.44 8.37
N GLY A 51 -4.23 6.18 9.26
CA GLY A 51 -4.81 6.56 10.54
C GLY A 51 -4.93 8.07 10.71
N GLU A 52 -6.01 8.50 11.36
CA GLU A 52 -6.20 9.89 11.78
C GLU A 52 -6.85 9.90 13.18
N ARG A 53 -6.21 10.56 14.15
CA ARG A 53 -6.62 10.55 15.57
C ARG A 53 -6.70 9.11 16.11
N HIS A 54 -7.90 8.64 16.42
CA HIS A 54 -8.18 7.28 16.90
C HIS A 54 -9.03 6.47 15.91
N TYR A 55 -8.91 6.77 14.62
CA TYR A 55 -9.56 6.02 13.56
C TYR A 55 -8.55 5.44 12.57
N ALA A 56 -8.86 4.26 12.05
CA ALA A 56 -8.18 3.66 10.92
C ALA A 56 -9.12 3.64 9.71
N TYR A 57 -8.56 3.93 8.55
CA TYR A 57 -9.25 3.89 7.26
C TYR A 57 -8.57 2.82 6.43
N LEU A 58 -9.30 1.76 6.13
CA LEU A 58 -8.81 0.58 5.44
C LEU A 58 -9.42 0.52 4.04
N SER A 59 -8.59 0.73 3.04
CA SER A 59 -8.96 0.61 1.63
C SER A 59 -9.18 -0.84 1.22
N SER A 60 -9.75 -1.08 0.05
CA SER A 60 -10.06 -2.41 -0.45
C SER A 60 -9.55 -2.61 -1.88
N ARG A 61 -9.08 -3.81 -2.17
CA ARG A 61 -8.65 -4.23 -3.51
C ARG A 61 -9.67 -5.19 -4.13
N LYS A 62 -9.70 -5.21 -5.45
CA LYS A 62 -10.50 -6.20 -6.20
C LYS A 62 -9.98 -7.62 -5.97
N GLY A 63 -10.84 -8.62 -6.13
CA GLY A 63 -10.45 -10.00 -6.39
C GLY A 63 -9.97 -10.17 -7.84
N GLU A 64 -9.38 -11.32 -8.19
CA GLU A 64 -8.93 -11.57 -9.57
C GLU A 64 -9.91 -12.38 -10.42
N ALA A 65 -10.84 -13.07 -9.82
CA ALA A 65 -11.75 -13.92 -10.56
C ALA A 65 -12.72 -13.08 -11.41
N GLY A 66 -12.32 -12.80 -12.63
CA GLY A 66 -13.15 -12.07 -13.59
C GLY A 66 -13.40 -10.62 -13.19
N ASP A 67 -14.57 -10.14 -13.52
CA ASP A 67 -15.02 -8.77 -13.31
C ASP A 67 -15.49 -8.47 -11.88
N ASP A 68 -15.13 -9.29 -10.90
CA ASP A 68 -15.60 -9.14 -9.53
C ASP A 68 -14.93 -7.95 -8.83
N CYS A 69 -15.59 -6.83 -8.97
CA CYS A 69 -15.25 -5.58 -8.31
C CYS A 69 -16.35 -5.26 -7.30
N PRO A 70 -16.27 -5.83 -6.10
CA PRO A 70 -17.37 -5.77 -5.13
C PRO A 70 -17.66 -4.38 -4.58
N ALA A 71 -17.01 -3.33 -5.07
CA ALA A 71 -17.21 -1.94 -4.65
C ALA A 71 -17.20 -1.77 -3.10
N GLN A 72 -16.22 -2.37 -2.44
CA GLN A 72 -16.21 -2.41 -0.97
C GLN A 72 -15.87 -1.07 -0.32
N GLY A 73 -15.21 -0.19 -1.06
CA GLY A 73 -14.86 1.14 -0.59
C GLY A 73 -13.83 1.13 0.54
N VAL A 74 -13.86 2.18 1.34
CA VAL A 74 -12.96 2.39 2.49
C VAL A 74 -13.73 2.14 3.78
N ARG A 75 -13.25 1.22 4.60
CA ARG A 75 -13.81 0.90 5.91
C ARG A 75 -13.17 1.76 6.98
N VAL A 76 -13.98 2.34 7.85
CA VAL A 76 -13.55 3.16 8.99
C VAL A 76 -13.67 2.33 10.25
N TYR A 77 -12.59 2.25 11.02
CA TYR A 77 -12.56 1.57 12.31
C TYR A 77 -12.26 2.56 13.43
N ASP A 78 -13.10 2.56 14.46
CA ASP A 78 -12.87 3.26 15.71
C ASP A 78 -11.87 2.46 16.56
N LEU A 79 -10.78 3.10 16.94
CA LEU A 79 -9.67 2.58 17.72
C LEU A 79 -9.64 3.11 19.17
N SER A 80 -10.73 3.66 19.67
CA SER A 80 -10.84 4.09 21.07
C SER A 80 -10.51 2.95 22.04
N ASN A 81 -10.85 1.73 21.64
CA ASN A 81 -10.35 0.50 22.26
C ASN A 81 -9.45 -0.25 21.28
N LEU A 82 -8.14 -0.12 21.44
CA LEU A 82 -7.17 -0.76 20.54
C LEU A 82 -7.28 -2.29 20.49
N ARG A 83 -7.76 -2.92 21.57
CA ARG A 83 -7.92 -4.39 21.61
C ARG A 83 -9.13 -4.88 20.81
N ARG A 84 -10.09 -4.00 20.54
CA ARG A 84 -11.34 -4.31 19.84
C ARG A 84 -11.65 -3.19 18.83
N PRO A 85 -10.89 -3.06 17.75
CA PRO A 85 -11.21 -2.11 16.68
C PRO A 85 -12.65 -2.34 16.20
N ARG A 86 -13.46 -1.29 16.16
CA ARG A 86 -14.88 -1.39 15.84
C ARG A 86 -15.17 -0.72 14.51
N HIS A 87 -15.69 -1.46 13.55
CA HIS A 87 -16.19 -0.88 12.29
C HIS A 87 -17.28 0.17 12.60
N SER A 88 -17.11 1.38 12.10
CA SER A 88 -18.02 2.51 12.35
C SER A 88 -18.71 3.02 11.09
N ALA A 89 -18.06 2.97 9.93
CA ALA A 89 -18.61 3.44 8.67
C ALA A 89 -17.90 2.79 7.47
N THR A 90 -18.50 2.91 6.30
CA THR A 90 -17.85 2.63 5.01
C THR A 90 -18.24 3.71 4.01
N PHE A 91 -17.28 4.21 3.23
CA PHE A 91 -17.52 5.20 2.19
C PHE A 91 -16.82 4.82 0.87
N ALA A 92 -16.97 5.63 -0.17
CA ALA A 92 -16.41 5.41 -1.52
C ALA A 92 -16.80 4.05 -2.14
N ARG A 93 -18.01 3.56 -1.84
CA ARG A 93 -18.57 2.36 -2.46
C ARG A 93 -19.17 2.72 -3.82
N ILE A 94 -18.35 2.66 -4.86
CA ILE A 94 -18.75 2.99 -6.23
C ILE A 94 -18.82 1.70 -7.03
N PRO A 95 -19.97 1.35 -7.64
CA PRO A 95 -20.10 0.12 -8.42
C PRO A 95 -19.06 0.00 -9.54
N GLY A 96 -18.57 -1.20 -9.78
CA GLY A 96 -17.56 -1.49 -10.81
C GLY A 96 -16.17 -0.92 -10.52
N THR A 97 -15.87 -0.57 -9.26
CA THR A 97 -14.59 0.03 -8.86
C THR A 97 -13.98 -0.62 -7.63
N TRP A 98 -12.72 -0.32 -7.41
CA TRP A 98 -12.01 -0.62 -6.19
C TRP A 98 -11.17 0.58 -5.74
N THR A 99 -10.79 0.61 -4.47
CA THR A 99 -10.02 1.69 -3.85
C THR A 99 -8.70 1.15 -3.35
N GLU A 100 -7.58 1.67 -3.82
CA GLU A 100 -6.28 1.20 -3.38
C GLU A 100 -5.72 2.04 -2.25
N LYS A 101 -5.63 3.34 -2.52
CA LYS A 101 -5.00 4.31 -1.64
C LYS A 101 -5.99 5.31 -1.09
N THR A 102 -5.92 5.53 0.21
CA THR A 102 -6.64 6.62 0.86
C THR A 102 -5.64 7.42 1.69
N ILE A 103 -5.67 8.75 1.56
CA ILE A 103 -4.92 9.65 2.43
C ILE A 103 -5.93 10.48 3.23
N VAL A 104 -5.76 10.53 4.53
CA VAL A 104 -6.62 11.30 5.43
C VAL A 104 -5.78 12.32 6.18
N ARG A 105 -6.19 13.58 6.12
CA ARG A 105 -5.48 14.69 6.77
C ARG A 105 -6.42 15.73 7.31
N ARG A 106 -6.02 16.38 8.41
CA ARG A 106 -6.58 17.68 8.80
C ARG A 106 -6.21 18.70 7.74
N VAL A 107 -7.21 19.39 7.22
CA VAL A 107 -7.09 20.45 6.21
C VAL A 107 -7.67 21.71 6.77
N HIS A 108 -6.95 22.85 6.59
CA HIS A 108 -7.39 24.19 6.91
C HIS A 108 -7.03 25.10 5.73
N THR A 109 -8.04 25.50 4.99
CA THR A 109 -7.94 26.36 3.81
C THR A 109 -9.07 27.39 3.83
N ALA A 110 -9.09 28.31 2.91
CA ALA A 110 -10.19 29.28 2.79
C ALA A 110 -11.55 28.59 2.50
N GLY A 111 -11.54 27.43 1.83
CA GLY A 111 -12.75 26.72 1.42
C GLY A 111 -13.12 25.50 2.25
N PHE A 112 -12.27 25.10 3.21
CA PHE A 112 -12.54 23.92 4.02
C PHE A 112 -11.75 23.93 5.33
N ASP A 113 -12.44 23.63 6.43
CA ASP A 113 -11.82 23.39 7.72
C ASP A 113 -12.36 22.09 8.33
N GLY A 114 -11.60 21.02 8.20
CA GLY A 114 -12.05 19.68 8.62
C GLY A 114 -10.99 18.62 8.40
N VAL A 115 -11.42 17.36 8.47
CA VAL A 115 -10.60 16.20 8.09
C VAL A 115 -11.05 15.74 6.72
N LEU A 116 -10.14 15.83 5.75
CA LEU A 116 -10.37 15.45 4.36
C LEU A 116 -9.79 14.07 4.10
N ALA A 117 -10.58 13.19 3.47
CA ALA A 117 -10.13 11.94 2.89
C ALA A 117 -10.12 12.09 1.37
N ALA A 118 -8.96 11.83 0.76
CA ALA A 118 -8.80 11.65 -0.68
C ALA A 118 -8.55 10.18 -0.96
N THR A 119 -9.35 9.58 -1.84
CA THR A 119 -9.32 8.14 -2.13
C THR A 119 -9.20 7.91 -3.63
N SER A 120 -8.21 7.13 -4.04
CA SER A 120 -8.08 6.66 -5.42
C SER A 120 -9.22 5.70 -5.77
N VAL A 121 -9.71 5.78 -7.00
CA VAL A 121 -10.78 4.93 -7.51
C VAL A 121 -10.38 4.39 -8.87
N GLN A 122 -10.24 3.08 -8.96
CA GLN A 122 -9.90 2.42 -10.21
C GLN A 122 -11.11 1.66 -10.77
N ALA A 123 -11.36 1.86 -12.06
CA ALA A 123 -12.36 1.10 -12.78
C ALA A 123 -11.89 -0.36 -13.01
N CYS A 124 -12.76 -1.33 -12.80
CA CYS A 124 -12.49 -2.73 -13.13
C CYS A 124 -12.59 -2.99 -14.62
N THR A 125 -13.75 -2.75 -15.22
CA THR A 125 -13.98 -2.92 -16.66
C THR A 125 -14.54 -1.64 -17.27
N ASN A 126 -15.77 -1.28 -16.93
CA ASN A 126 -16.51 -0.14 -17.50
C ASN A 126 -16.99 0.82 -16.40
N GLY A 127 -16.26 0.90 -15.29
CA GLY A 127 -16.67 1.72 -14.14
C GLY A 127 -16.15 3.15 -14.22
N PHE A 128 -16.41 3.88 -13.14
CA PHE A 128 -15.81 5.18 -12.90
C PHE A 128 -14.35 5.02 -12.53
N GLY A 129 -13.46 5.80 -13.13
CA GLY A 129 -12.06 5.93 -12.75
C GLY A 129 -11.73 7.36 -12.34
N GLY A 130 -10.91 7.55 -11.31
CA GLY A 130 -10.50 8.86 -10.82
C GLY A 130 -10.18 8.86 -9.34
N PHE A 131 -10.62 9.89 -8.64
CA PHE A 131 -10.55 9.97 -7.19
C PHE A 131 -11.81 10.59 -6.60
N VAL A 132 -11.98 10.39 -5.31
CA VAL A 132 -13.14 10.91 -4.59
C VAL A 132 -12.69 11.60 -3.29
N LEU A 133 -13.33 12.72 -2.97
CA LEU A 133 -13.10 13.49 -1.76
C LEU A 133 -14.26 13.34 -0.79
N TYR A 134 -13.95 13.08 0.47
CA TYR A 134 -14.90 12.99 1.56
C TYR A 134 -14.49 13.90 2.73
N ASP A 135 -15.48 14.62 3.28
CA ASP A 135 -15.36 15.14 4.63
C ASP A 135 -15.56 14.00 5.63
N VAL A 136 -14.52 13.70 6.38
CA VAL A 136 -14.49 12.69 7.42
C VAL A 136 -14.23 13.33 8.80
N THR A 137 -14.54 14.61 8.97
CA THR A 137 -14.47 15.31 10.26
C THR A 137 -15.26 14.57 11.32
N ASN A 138 -16.42 14.03 10.93
CA ASN A 138 -17.11 12.97 11.68
C ASN A 138 -16.88 11.63 10.98
N PRO A 139 -15.93 10.79 11.45
CA PRO A 139 -15.58 9.54 10.77
C PRO A 139 -16.70 8.50 10.71
N ALA A 140 -17.70 8.61 11.60
CA ALA A 140 -18.89 7.74 11.60
C ALA A 140 -19.94 8.15 10.56
N LYS A 141 -19.83 9.36 9.99
CA LYS A 141 -20.75 9.92 9.00
C LYS A 141 -19.98 10.60 7.87
N PRO A 142 -19.20 9.86 7.07
CA PRO A 142 -18.47 10.42 5.94
C PRO A 142 -19.41 11.10 4.94
N LYS A 143 -19.06 12.32 4.50
CA LYS A 143 -19.84 13.08 3.52
C LYS A 143 -19.03 13.25 2.25
N ARG A 144 -19.53 12.77 1.11
CA ARG A 144 -18.88 13.00 -0.18
C ARG A 144 -18.95 14.48 -0.57
N LEU A 145 -17.80 15.03 -0.94
CA LEU A 145 -17.64 16.41 -1.38
C LEU A 145 -17.53 16.48 -2.90
N ALA A 146 -16.68 15.65 -3.49
CA ALA A 146 -16.47 15.63 -4.92
C ALA A 146 -16.17 14.22 -5.43
N LEU A 147 -16.39 14.04 -6.73
CA LEU A 147 -16.04 12.86 -7.51
C LEU A 147 -15.37 13.38 -8.78
N VAL A 148 -14.07 13.16 -8.92
CA VAL A 148 -13.26 13.65 -10.04
C VAL A 148 -12.92 12.47 -10.94
N ARG A 149 -13.32 12.54 -12.21
CA ARG A 149 -12.95 11.54 -13.20
C ARG A 149 -11.55 11.83 -13.72
N THR A 150 -10.72 10.79 -13.78
CA THR A 150 -9.45 10.82 -14.48
C THR A 150 -9.41 9.66 -15.49
N GLU A 151 -8.70 9.85 -16.59
CA GLU A 151 -8.71 8.89 -17.70
C GLU A 151 -7.39 8.09 -17.74
N PRO A 152 -7.39 6.90 -18.35
CA PRO A 152 -8.53 6.12 -18.87
C PRO A 152 -9.19 5.18 -17.84
N ARG A 153 -8.51 4.86 -16.70
CA ARG A 153 -9.01 3.91 -15.70
C ARG A 153 -9.01 4.45 -14.29
N GLY A 154 -8.62 5.73 -14.13
CA GLY A 154 -8.57 6.40 -12.85
C GLY A 154 -7.23 6.27 -12.12
N SER A 155 -7.17 6.95 -10.99
CA SER A 155 -5.95 7.05 -10.18
C SER A 155 -5.64 5.72 -9.50
N HIS A 156 -4.43 5.22 -9.72
CA HIS A 156 -3.92 4.04 -9.02
C HIS A 156 -3.52 4.40 -7.60
N GLU A 157 -2.58 5.32 -7.46
CA GLU A 157 -2.23 5.88 -6.16
C GLU A 157 -2.49 7.39 -6.11
N ILE A 158 -2.61 7.92 -4.90
CA ILE A 158 -2.97 9.29 -4.63
C ILE A 158 -2.17 9.83 -3.44
N TRP A 159 -1.87 11.12 -3.46
CA TRP A 159 -1.29 11.83 -2.32
C TRP A 159 -2.07 13.09 -2.03
N LEU A 160 -2.30 13.38 -0.75
CA LEU A 160 -2.92 14.62 -0.28
C LEU A 160 -1.89 15.37 0.55
N ALA A 161 -1.60 16.62 0.19
CA ALA A 161 -0.75 17.50 0.96
C ALA A 161 -1.46 18.83 1.27
N THR A 162 -1.02 19.46 2.35
CA THR A 162 -1.45 20.81 2.71
C THR A 162 -0.21 21.67 2.89
N ALA A 163 -0.12 22.77 2.15
CA ALA A 163 1.00 23.70 2.24
C ALA A 163 0.57 25.10 1.79
N ARG A 164 1.14 26.12 2.40
CA ARG A 164 0.96 27.52 1.98
C ARG A 164 -0.52 27.96 1.90
N GLY A 165 -1.39 27.43 2.79
CA GLY A 165 -2.82 27.74 2.82
C GLY A 165 -3.67 27.00 1.78
N HIS A 166 -3.07 26.13 0.99
CA HIS A 166 -3.72 25.27 0.00
C HIS A 166 -3.76 23.81 0.44
N ALA A 167 -4.68 23.08 -0.15
CA ALA A 167 -4.72 21.62 -0.15
C ALA A 167 -4.57 21.10 -1.59
N TRP A 168 -3.71 20.11 -1.77
CA TRP A 168 -3.36 19.55 -3.06
C TRP A 168 -3.62 18.05 -3.09
N VAL A 169 -4.23 17.58 -4.15
CA VAL A 169 -4.26 16.15 -4.50
C VAL A 169 -3.34 15.92 -5.68
N TYR A 170 -2.48 14.94 -5.55
CA TYR A 170 -1.58 14.45 -6.58
C TYR A 170 -1.99 13.04 -6.95
N THR A 171 -2.15 12.76 -8.23
CA THR A 171 -2.58 11.43 -8.70
C THR A 171 -1.49 10.75 -9.51
N ALA A 172 -1.44 9.43 -9.41
CA ALA A 172 -0.64 8.55 -10.25
C ALA A 172 -1.58 7.72 -11.11
N GLU A 173 -1.59 8.01 -12.42
CA GLU A 173 -2.51 7.42 -13.40
C GLU A 173 -1.78 6.31 -14.17
N ALA A 174 -1.51 5.20 -13.50
CA ALA A 174 -0.71 4.11 -14.06
C ALA A 174 -1.23 3.58 -15.42
N ALA A 175 -2.55 3.70 -15.66
CA ALA A 175 -3.15 3.26 -16.92
C ALA A 175 -3.07 4.30 -18.04
N ALA A 176 -2.85 5.58 -17.75
CA ALA A 176 -2.81 6.63 -18.78
C ALA A 176 -1.64 6.45 -19.76
N GLU A 177 -0.49 6.08 -19.26
CA GLU A 177 0.72 5.89 -20.08
C GLU A 177 0.74 4.57 -20.88
N PHE A 178 -0.20 3.65 -20.60
CA PHE A 178 -0.42 2.46 -21.45
C PHE A 178 -1.19 2.75 -22.74
N ALA A 179 -1.97 3.81 -22.76
CA ALA A 179 -2.87 4.09 -23.87
C ALA A 179 -2.19 4.70 -25.09
N ALA A 180 -0.85 4.82 -25.08
CA ALA A 180 -0.06 5.41 -26.17
C ALA A 180 -0.53 6.82 -26.58
N ALA A 181 -1.16 7.55 -25.68
CA ALA A 181 -1.50 8.95 -25.89
C ALA A 181 -0.32 9.81 -25.42
N PRO A 182 0.53 10.33 -26.31
CA PRO A 182 1.73 11.08 -25.93
C PRO A 182 1.40 12.36 -25.16
N ASP A 183 0.18 12.83 -25.25
CA ASP A 183 -0.29 14.05 -24.59
C ASP A 183 -0.96 13.80 -23.23
N SER A 184 -1.13 12.54 -22.83
CA SER A 184 -1.72 12.24 -21.51
C SER A 184 -0.67 12.33 -20.42
N PHE A 185 -1.07 12.94 -19.30
CA PHE A 185 -0.25 12.95 -18.10
C PHE A 185 -0.43 11.63 -17.34
N GLY A 186 0.68 11.08 -16.83
CA GLY A 186 0.60 10.03 -15.81
C GLY A 186 0.51 10.60 -14.40
N PHE A 187 0.87 11.86 -14.23
CA PHE A 187 0.86 12.58 -12.96
C PHE A 187 0.07 13.87 -13.11
N HIS A 188 -0.92 14.08 -12.23
CA HIS A 188 -1.74 15.29 -12.20
C HIS A 188 -1.71 15.95 -10.84
N ILE A 189 -1.92 17.26 -10.82
CA ILE A 189 -2.00 18.10 -9.63
C ILE A 189 -3.36 18.80 -9.62
N TYR A 190 -4.11 18.61 -8.55
CA TYR A 190 -5.41 19.24 -8.33
C TYR A 190 -5.34 20.15 -7.11
N ASP A 191 -5.78 21.42 -7.25
CA ASP A 191 -6.12 22.26 -6.10
C ASP A 191 -7.47 21.79 -5.53
N VAL A 192 -7.44 21.36 -4.29
CA VAL A 192 -8.61 20.92 -3.53
C VAL A 192 -8.83 21.78 -2.29
N SER A 193 -8.35 23.03 -2.31
CA SER A 193 -8.58 24.00 -1.23
C SER A 193 -10.07 24.28 -1.03
N HIS A 194 -10.85 24.10 -2.09
CA HIS A 194 -12.32 24.00 -2.08
C HIS A 194 -12.71 22.56 -2.49
N PRO A 195 -12.74 21.60 -1.57
CA PRO A 195 -12.83 20.17 -1.93
C PRO A 195 -14.18 19.77 -2.56
N GLY A 196 -15.18 20.66 -2.56
CA GLY A 196 -16.40 20.50 -3.33
C GLY A 196 -16.29 20.88 -4.81
N ALA A 197 -15.20 21.58 -5.20
CA ALA A 197 -14.94 22.04 -6.55
C ALA A 197 -13.42 21.91 -6.87
N PRO A 198 -12.88 20.69 -6.97
CA PRO A 198 -11.49 20.45 -7.33
C PRO A 198 -11.14 21.02 -8.70
N VAL A 199 -9.94 21.61 -8.83
CA VAL A 199 -9.44 22.17 -10.09
C VAL A 199 -8.11 21.54 -10.44
N GLU A 200 -8.00 20.97 -11.63
CA GLU A 200 -6.71 20.53 -12.16
C GLU A 200 -5.88 21.76 -12.52
N VAL A 201 -4.64 21.79 -12.02
CA VAL A 201 -3.75 22.94 -12.20
C VAL A 201 -2.48 22.61 -12.97
N GLY A 202 -2.10 21.34 -13.06
CA GLY A 202 -0.92 20.94 -13.80
C GLY A 202 -0.73 19.42 -13.83
N GLY A 203 0.30 19.01 -14.56
CA GLY A 203 0.65 17.60 -14.70
C GLY A 203 1.99 17.41 -15.40
N TRP A 204 2.49 16.17 -15.37
CA TRP A 204 3.76 15.79 -15.93
C TRP A 204 3.74 14.34 -16.43
N SER A 205 4.53 14.04 -17.46
CA SER A 205 4.65 12.70 -18.01
C SER A 205 6.06 12.48 -18.57
N ALA A 206 6.65 11.32 -18.27
CA ALA A 206 7.95 10.96 -18.85
C ALA A 206 7.89 10.84 -20.36
N CYS A 207 6.77 10.41 -20.91
CA CYS A 207 6.59 10.31 -22.37
C CYS A 207 6.60 11.68 -23.04
N ARG A 208 5.83 12.64 -22.52
CA ARG A 208 5.76 14.00 -23.09
C ARG A 208 7.02 14.80 -22.82
N ASP A 209 7.51 14.76 -21.58
CA ASP A 209 8.51 15.72 -21.11
C ASP A 209 9.95 15.23 -21.26
N LEU A 210 10.16 13.90 -21.38
CA LEU A 210 11.47 13.28 -21.57
C LEU A 210 11.58 12.43 -22.84
N HIS A 211 10.49 12.30 -23.60
CA HIS A 211 10.40 11.38 -24.76
C HIS A 211 10.67 9.91 -24.40
N GLU A 212 10.42 9.54 -23.15
CA GLU A 212 10.54 8.17 -22.65
C GLU A 212 9.14 7.59 -22.45
N CYS A 213 8.64 6.92 -23.48
CA CYS A 213 7.31 6.33 -23.53
C CYS A 213 7.33 4.82 -23.27
N SER A 214 6.19 4.29 -22.83
CA SER A 214 5.99 2.84 -22.80
C SER A 214 6.08 2.24 -24.21
N PRO A 215 6.74 1.08 -24.38
CA PRO A 215 6.68 0.37 -25.64
C PRO A 215 5.24 -0.08 -25.91
N LEU A 216 4.78 0.05 -27.16
CA LEU A 216 3.42 -0.34 -27.58
C LEU A 216 3.15 -1.83 -27.37
N THR A 217 4.19 -2.66 -27.39
CA THR A 217 4.10 -4.10 -27.16
C THR A 217 5.14 -4.52 -26.13
N GLN A 218 4.71 -5.11 -25.05
CA GLN A 218 5.60 -5.74 -24.09
C GLN A 218 5.81 -7.21 -24.51
N THR A 219 6.92 -7.48 -25.17
CA THR A 219 7.25 -8.82 -25.68
C THR A 219 8.05 -9.67 -24.69
N ASP A 220 8.60 -9.07 -23.63
CA ASP A 220 9.43 -9.76 -22.63
C ASP A 220 8.81 -9.64 -21.24
N PRO A 221 8.14 -10.70 -20.72
CA PRO A 221 7.59 -10.70 -19.36
C PRO A 221 8.66 -10.65 -18.27
N ALA A 222 9.91 -11.00 -18.57
CA ALA A 222 11.01 -11.03 -17.61
C ALA A 222 11.61 -9.63 -17.38
N HIS A 223 11.42 -8.71 -18.33
CA HIS A 223 11.92 -7.34 -18.28
C HIS A 223 10.77 -6.36 -18.55
N ASP A 224 10.01 -6.07 -17.49
CA ASP A 224 8.95 -5.09 -17.57
C ASP A 224 9.52 -3.70 -17.88
N ARG A 225 9.26 -3.21 -19.09
CA ARG A 225 9.75 -1.93 -19.62
C ARG A 225 8.68 -0.85 -19.63
N ARG A 226 7.54 -1.10 -19.01
CA ARG A 226 6.45 -0.12 -18.98
C ARG A 226 6.90 1.16 -18.30
N VAL A 227 6.70 2.27 -18.97
CA VAL A 227 6.91 3.61 -18.43
C VAL A 227 5.57 4.11 -17.93
N LEU A 228 5.39 4.10 -16.64
CA LEU A 228 4.17 4.54 -15.98
C LEU A 228 4.49 5.07 -14.58
N VAL A 229 3.78 6.08 -14.15
CA VAL A 229 3.84 6.51 -12.76
C VAL A 229 2.97 5.57 -11.91
N HIS A 230 3.57 4.96 -10.89
CA HIS A 230 2.87 4.03 -9.99
C HIS A 230 2.40 4.74 -8.74
N SER A 231 3.27 5.53 -8.12
CA SER A 231 2.95 6.25 -6.90
C SER A 231 3.58 7.64 -6.85
N VAL A 232 3.07 8.47 -5.98
CA VAL A 232 3.54 9.82 -5.74
C VAL A 232 3.58 10.15 -4.27
N ILE A 233 4.63 10.86 -3.85
CA ILE A 233 4.69 11.59 -2.59
C ILE A 233 5.22 13.01 -2.83
N THR A 234 4.97 13.91 -1.88
CA THR A 234 5.60 15.22 -1.87
C THR A 234 6.37 15.43 -0.57
N ASN A 235 7.30 16.41 -0.58
CA ASN A 235 7.83 16.94 0.67
C ASN A 235 6.73 17.73 1.42
N ALA A 236 6.99 18.06 2.68
CA ALA A 236 6.01 18.76 3.53
C ALA A 236 5.64 20.17 3.01
N ALA A 237 6.55 20.83 2.30
CA ALA A 237 6.34 22.14 1.71
C ALA A 237 5.55 22.10 0.40
N ALA A 238 5.25 20.92 -0.14
CA ALA A 238 4.66 20.71 -1.46
C ALA A 238 5.41 21.50 -2.56
N THR A 239 6.74 21.46 -2.52
CA THR A 239 7.63 22.06 -3.52
C THR A 239 8.42 21.04 -4.31
N ARG A 240 8.44 19.78 -3.84
CA ARG A 240 9.11 18.65 -4.48
C ARG A 240 8.19 17.46 -4.52
N ALA A 241 8.05 16.82 -5.67
CA ALA A 241 7.39 15.53 -5.82
C ALA A 241 8.42 14.45 -6.16
N CYS A 242 8.18 13.25 -5.62
CA CYS A 242 8.89 12.03 -5.98
C CYS A 242 7.88 11.07 -6.59
N LEU A 243 8.04 10.77 -7.87
CA LEU A 243 7.17 9.91 -8.66
C LEU A 243 7.87 8.56 -8.86
N SER A 244 7.30 7.50 -8.35
CA SER A 244 7.83 6.16 -8.61
C SER A 244 7.42 5.72 -10.02
N TYR A 245 8.32 5.93 -10.96
CA TYR A 245 8.14 5.53 -12.36
C TYR A 245 8.65 4.12 -12.57
N TRP A 246 7.74 3.20 -12.79
CA TRP A 246 7.93 1.76 -12.82
C TRP A 246 9.29 1.30 -13.36
N SER A 247 9.58 1.55 -14.61
CA SER A 247 10.85 1.13 -15.25
C SER A 247 11.94 2.21 -15.26
N LEU A 248 11.65 3.43 -14.81
CA LEU A 248 12.61 4.54 -14.87
C LEU A 248 13.34 4.81 -13.56
N GLY A 249 12.83 4.28 -12.44
CA GLY A 249 13.25 4.66 -11.09
C GLY A 249 12.34 5.74 -10.51
N THR A 250 12.78 6.42 -9.45
CA THR A 250 12.02 7.53 -8.87
C THR A 250 12.42 8.84 -9.55
N VAL A 251 11.46 9.45 -10.25
CA VAL A 251 11.58 10.78 -10.84
C VAL A 251 11.36 11.84 -9.77
N ILE A 252 12.19 12.87 -9.76
CA ILE A 252 12.13 13.98 -8.82
C ILE A 252 11.76 15.24 -9.59
N LEU A 253 10.67 15.88 -9.18
CA LEU A 253 10.18 17.13 -9.78
C LEU A 253 10.25 18.29 -8.78
N ASP A 254 10.52 19.49 -9.29
CA ASP A 254 10.17 20.73 -8.64
C ASP A 254 8.71 21.07 -9.00
N ILE A 255 7.88 21.17 -7.97
CA ILE A 255 6.46 21.51 -8.06
C ILE A 255 6.14 22.79 -7.28
N SER A 256 7.13 23.67 -7.10
CA SER A 256 6.94 24.97 -6.44
C SER A 256 5.91 25.84 -7.17
N ASP A 257 5.89 25.74 -8.49
CA ASP A 257 4.80 26.16 -9.37
C ASP A 257 4.03 24.89 -9.80
N PRO A 258 2.84 24.63 -9.23
CA PRO A 258 2.09 23.43 -9.55
C PRO A 258 1.56 23.39 -10.99
N ALA A 259 1.46 24.54 -11.67
CA ALA A 259 1.05 24.61 -13.07
C ALA A 259 2.16 24.18 -14.04
N ASN A 260 3.43 24.31 -13.61
CA ASN A 260 4.60 24.03 -14.43
C ASN A 260 5.62 23.13 -13.69
N PRO A 261 5.31 21.86 -13.44
CA PRO A 261 6.25 20.93 -12.82
C PRO A 261 7.53 20.80 -13.65
N ARG A 262 8.70 20.86 -13.01
CA ARG A 262 10.00 20.80 -13.67
C ARG A 262 10.78 19.55 -13.25
N TYR A 263 11.33 18.85 -14.23
CA TYR A 263 12.20 17.71 -13.99
C TYR A 263 13.52 18.17 -13.35
N LEU A 264 13.89 17.52 -12.23
CA LEU A 264 15.15 17.76 -11.53
C LEU A 264 16.14 16.60 -11.74
N GLY A 265 15.65 15.39 -11.89
CA GLY A 265 16.45 14.19 -12.05
C GLY A 265 15.67 12.94 -11.66
N ARG A 266 16.36 11.82 -11.65
CA ARG A 266 15.80 10.53 -11.22
C ARG A 266 16.84 9.58 -10.69
N THR A 267 16.44 8.63 -9.86
CA THR A 267 17.28 7.51 -9.48
C THR A 267 17.63 6.67 -10.71
N ALA A 268 18.73 5.93 -10.66
CA ALA A 268 19.07 5.04 -11.77
C ALA A 268 18.01 3.94 -11.90
N ARG A 269 17.77 3.49 -13.13
CA ARG A 269 16.98 2.27 -13.40
C ARG A 269 17.52 1.16 -12.52
N GLY A 270 16.68 0.73 -11.58
CA GLY A 270 17.13 -0.05 -10.45
C GLY A 270 17.01 -1.55 -10.65
N GLN A 271 16.77 -2.23 -9.53
CA GLN A 271 16.71 -3.70 -9.42
C GLN A 271 15.32 -4.27 -9.75
N GLY A 272 14.51 -3.54 -10.46
CA GLY A 272 13.14 -3.87 -10.75
C GLY A 272 12.27 -2.61 -10.83
N ASN A 273 10.98 -2.79 -10.66
CA ASN A 273 10.00 -1.73 -10.85
C ASN A 273 9.93 -0.81 -9.62
N ALA A 274 10.28 0.47 -9.79
CA ALA A 274 10.12 1.48 -8.75
C ALA A 274 8.63 1.61 -8.42
N HIS A 275 8.28 1.27 -7.17
CA HIS A 275 6.91 1.13 -6.73
C HIS A 275 6.47 2.29 -5.85
N SER A 276 7.22 2.54 -4.77
CA SER A 276 6.94 3.62 -3.83
C SER A 276 8.23 4.27 -3.36
N ALA A 277 8.14 5.53 -2.97
CA ALA A 277 9.25 6.29 -2.47
C ALA A 277 8.91 7.03 -1.16
N TRP A 278 9.94 7.45 -0.41
CA TRP A 278 9.78 8.29 0.77
C TRP A 278 11.03 9.13 1.01
N LEU A 279 10.85 10.44 1.20
CA LEU A 279 11.94 11.31 1.61
C LEU A 279 12.19 11.20 3.12
N LEU A 280 13.43 11.03 3.52
CA LEU A 280 13.85 11.09 4.91
C LEU A 280 13.94 12.56 5.38
N PRO A 281 13.94 12.81 6.70
CA PRO A 281 14.15 14.16 7.23
C PRO A 281 15.39 14.83 6.62
N GLY A 282 15.24 16.11 6.26
CA GLY A 282 16.27 16.89 5.57
C GLY A 282 16.30 16.70 4.06
N GLU A 283 15.44 15.83 3.50
CA GLU A 283 15.16 15.65 2.06
C GLU A 283 16.39 15.37 1.17
N LYS A 284 17.53 14.99 1.78
CA LYS A 284 18.75 14.60 1.08
C LYS A 284 18.86 13.09 0.85
N THR A 285 17.96 12.34 1.45
CA THR A 285 17.93 10.88 1.36
C THR A 285 16.55 10.43 0.93
N LEU A 286 16.50 9.58 -0.09
CA LEU A 286 15.29 8.96 -0.62
C LEU A 286 15.34 7.46 -0.35
N LEU A 287 14.25 6.92 0.15
CA LEU A 287 13.99 5.49 0.23
C LEU A 287 13.07 5.11 -0.91
N GLU A 288 13.49 4.16 -1.74
CA GLU A 288 12.75 3.65 -2.89
C GLU A 288 12.47 2.17 -2.70
N THR A 289 11.26 1.72 -2.99
CA THR A 289 10.90 0.29 -2.97
C THR A 289 10.65 -0.24 -4.37
N HIS A 290 10.77 -1.55 -4.52
CA HIS A 290 10.61 -2.24 -5.80
C HIS A 290 9.65 -3.41 -5.65
N GLU A 291 8.55 -3.38 -6.39
CA GLU A 291 7.53 -4.44 -6.40
C GLU A 291 7.83 -5.45 -7.52
N THR A 292 8.86 -6.24 -7.30
CA THR A 292 9.25 -7.34 -8.19
C THR A 292 9.63 -8.55 -7.37
N LEU A 293 9.78 -9.69 -8.03
CA LEU A 293 10.32 -10.89 -7.38
C LEU A 293 11.62 -10.54 -6.65
N ARG A 294 11.62 -10.70 -5.33
CA ARG A 294 12.74 -10.32 -4.46
C ARG A 294 13.10 -8.84 -4.49
N GLY A 295 12.14 -7.98 -4.83
CA GLY A 295 12.33 -6.53 -4.77
C GLY A 295 12.74 -6.07 -3.37
N ARG A 296 13.74 -5.18 -3.31
CA ARG A 296 14.32 -4.69 -2.06
C ARG A 296 14.27 -3.17 -2.02
N PRO A 297 14.11 -2.58 -0.83
CA PRO A 297 14.26 -1.14 -0.71
C PRO A 297 15.70 -0.73 -1.01
N VAL A 298 15.85 0.39 -1.69
CA VAL A 298 17.12 1.04 -1.97
C VAL A 298 17.13 2.41 -1.33
N VAL A 299 18.26 2.78 -0.73
CA VAL A 299 18.46 4.10 -0.14
C VAL A 299 19.37 4.90 -1.07
N TRP A 300 18.94 6.09 -1.42
CA TRP A 300 19.62 7.01 -2.32
C TRP A 300 20.01 8.30 -1.61
N ASN A 301 21.18 8.85 -1.92
CA ASN A 301 21.48 10.26 -1.68
C ASN A 301 20.92 11.06 -2.87
N VAL A 302 20.01 11.98 -2.59
CA VAL A 302 19.37 12.88 -3.55
C VAL A 302 19.59 14.35 -3.19
N ALA A 303 20.68 14.64 -2.48
CA ALA A 303 21.07 16.02 -2.14
C ALA A 303 21.30 16.85 -3.42
N ASP A 304 21.85 16.25 -4.45
CA ASP A 304 21.80 16.70 -5.83
C ASP A 304 20.82 15.78 -6.60
N PRO A 305 19.60 16.25 -6.89
CA PRO A 305 18.61 15.43 -7.56
C PRO A 305 18.95 15.11 -9.02
N ALA A 306 19.85 15.87 -9.65
CA ALA A 306 20.32 15.60 -11.01
C ALA A 306 21.27 14.40 -11.06
N HIS A 307 21.98 14.12 -9.95
CA HIS A 307 22.94 13.03 -9.83
C HIS A 307 22.73 12.19 -8.56
N PRO A 308 21.61 11.44 -8.46
CA PRO A 308 21.34 10.59 -7.33
C PRO A 308 22.40 9.50 -7.17
N VAL A 309 22.88 9.31 -5.93
CA VAL A 309 23.89 8.30 -5.62
C VAL A 309 23.30 7.20 -4.74
N ARG A 310 23.37 5.96 -5.22
CA ARG A 310 22.94 4.80 -4.43
C ARG A 310 23.81 4.64 -3.20
N LEU A 311 23.21 4.60 -2.01
CA LEU A 311 23.91 4.40 -0.76
C LEU A 311 23.96 2.93 -0.35
N THR A 312 22.82 2.24 -0.40
CA THR A 312 22.71 0.83 0.02
C THR A 312 21.39 0.21 -0.43
N THR A 313 21.32 -1.11 -0.27
CA THR A 313 20.08 -1.89 -0.36
C THR A 313 19.70 -2.40 1.03
N VAL A 314 18.45 -2.18 1.45
CA VAL A 314 17.93 -2.72 2.71
C VAL A 314 17.67 -4.22 2.55
N ARG A 315 18.14 -5.01 3.52
CA ARG A 315 18.00 -6.47 3.50
C ARG A 315 17.49 -6.97 4.85
N LEU A 316 16.59 -7.92 4.80
CA LEU A 316 16.17 -8.65 6.01
C LEU A 316 17.34 -9.52 6.51
N PRO A 317 17.55 -9.61 7.84
CA PRO A 317 18.71 -10.30 8.43
C PRO A 317 18.57 -11.83 8.44
N TYR A 318 17.53 -12.37 7.84
CA TYR A 318 17.23 -13.81 7.77
C TYR A 318 16.98 -14.21 6.33
N ARG A 319 17.19 -15.50 6.04
CA ARG A 319 16.84 -16.08 4.74
C ARG A 319 15.32 -16.14 4.63
N LEU A 320 14.79 -15.66 3.53
CA LEU A 320 13.39 -15.81 3.20
C LEU A 320 13.15 -17.28 2.85
N SER A 321 12.17 -17.89 3.48
CA SER A 321 11.75 -19.25 3.10
C SER A 321 11.31 -19.21 1.64
N PRO A 322 11.81 -20.09 0.77
CA PRO A 322 11.39 -20.14 -0.63
C PRO A 322 9.95 -20.64 -0.81
N GLY A 323 9.25 -20.92 0.29
CA GLY A 323 7.95 -21.57 0.32
C GLY A 323 6.78 -20.63 0.08
N GLY A 324 6.20 -20.72 -1.06
CA GLY A 324 4.78 -20.85 -1.24
C GLY A 324 3.90 -19.67 -0.90
N LEU A 325 4.08 -18.54 -1.53
CA LEU A 325 3.07 -17.50 -1.56
C LEU A 325 3.01 -16.98 -2.97
N PHE A 326 1.84 -16.99 -3.58
CA PHE A 326 1.57 -16.62 -4.98
C PHE A 326 1.89 -17.73 -5.99
N SER A 327 0.89 -18.55 -6.25
CA SER A 327 0.96 -19.54 -7.32
C SER A 327 1.04 -18.84 -8.67
N GLY A 328 2.19 -18.91 -9.29
CA GLY A 328 2.36 -18.85 -10.72
C GLY A 328 2.22 -17.51 -11.44
N ARG A 329 1.47 -16.52 -10.96
CA ARG A 329 1.22 -15.28 -11.69
C ARG A 329 1.82 -14.02 -11.08
N LEU A 330 2.02 -13.96 -9.76
CA LEU A 330 2.62 -12.82 -9.07
C LEU A 330 3.58 -13.32 -7.98
N PRO A 331 4.86 -13.52 -8.25
CA PRO A 331 5.82 -13.97 -7.25
C PRO A 331 6.23 -12.84 -6.30
N LEU A 332 5.25 -12.18 -5.68
CA LEU A 332 5.47 -11.03 -4.79
C LEU A 332 5.68 -11.42 -3.32
N SER A 333 5.72 -12.70 -2.99
CA SER A 333 5.75 -13.19 -1.60
C SER A 333 6.86 -12.58 -0.74
N ASP A 334 7.98 -12.22 -1.32
CA ASP A 334 9.08 -11.57 -0.65
C ASP A 334 9.41 -10.17 -1.21
N SER A 335 8.51 -9.60 -2.02
CA SER A 335 8.59 -8.24 -2.48
C SER A 335 8.21 -7.24 -1.38
N VAL A 336 8.87 -6.08 -1.39
CA VAL A 336 8.46 -4.95 -0.56
C VAL A 336 7.42 -4.12 -1.32
N HIS A 337 6.37 -3.69 -0.60
CA HIS A 337 5.32 -2.87 -1.17
C HIS A 337 5.55 -1.38 -0.83
N ASP A 338 5.08 -0.90 0.31
CA ASP A 338 5.03 0.53 0.62
C ASP A 338 5.83 0.87 1.90
N PRO A 339 6.72 1.89 1.87
CA PRO A 339 7.42 2.36 3.04
C PRO A 339 6.66 3.50 3.70
N LYS A 340 6.77 3.62 5.02
CA LYS A 340 6.44 4.84 5.76
C LYS A 340 7.59 5.18 6.70
N VAL A 341 7.96 6.45 6.74
CA VAL A 341 9.09 6.90 7.57
C VAL A 341 8.62 7.91 8.61
N VAL A 342 9.00 7.69 9.86
CA VAL A 342 8.79 8.65 10.96
C VAL A 342 10.15 8.90 11.62
N GLY A 343 10.66 10.11 11.54
CA GLY A 343 12.05 10.41 11.87
C GLY A 343 13.00 9.57 11.03
N HIS A 344 13.84 8.75 11.66
CA HIS A 344 14.74 7.82 11.00
C HIS A 344 14.24 6.37 11.02
N ARG A 345 13.00 6.13 11.43
CA ARG A 345 12.41 4.79 11.45
C ARG A 345 11.62 4.55 10.17
N ALA A 346 12.02 3.55 9.41
CA ALA A 346 11.32 3.08 8.22
C ALA A 346 10.52 1.81 8.53
N TYR A 347 9.23 1.89 8.31
CA TYR A 347 8.28 0.79 8.39
C TYR A 347 7.96 0.35 6.96
N PHE A 348 8.10 -0.93 6.70
CA PHE A 348 7.80 -1.51 5.39
C PHE A 348 6.65 -2.49 5.51
N SER A 349 5.66 -2.36 4.65
CA SER A 349 4.81 -3.48 4.29
C SER A 349 5.57 -4.36 3.30
N TRP A 350 5.72 -5.63 3.63
CA TRP A 350 6.59 -6.54 2.89
C TRP A 350 5.88 -7.86 2.63
N TYR A 351 4.78 -7.79 1.93
CA TYR A 351 3.88 -8.91 1.60
C TYR A 351 3.95 -10.09 2.58
N GLY A 352 4.41 -11.26 2.12
CA GLY A 352 4.57 -12.48 2.91
C GLY A 352 5.63 -12.40 4.02
N GLN A 353 6.40 -11.31 4.08
CA GLN A 353 7.35 -11.05 5.16
C GLN A 353 6.76 -10.19 6.28
N GLY A 354 5.54 -9.68 6.10
CA GLY A 354 4.83 -8.92 7.11
C GLY A 354 5.26 -7.45 7.18
N VAL A 355 5.24 -6.88 8.39
CA VAL A 355 5.76 -5.54 8.67
C VAL A 355 7.20 -5.64 9.12
N ALA A 356 8.13 -4.95 8.44
CA ALA A 356 9.53 -4.86 8.85
C ALA A 356 9.85 -3.43 9.31
N LEU A 357 10.59 -3.29 10.40
CA LEU A 357 11.02 -2.01 10.96
C LEU A 357 12.54 -1.90 10.93
N PHE A 358 13.03 -0.80 10.37
CA PHE A 358 14.44 -0.46 10.31
C PHE A 358 14.72 0.91 10.90
N ASP A 359 15.93 1.07 11.39
CA ASP A 359 16.54 2.35 11.75
C ASP A 359 17.45 2.80 10.61
N LEU A 360 17.19 3.98 10.08
CA LEU A 360 17.93 4.63 8.99
C LEU A 360 18.72 5.85 9.48
N THR A 361 19.04 5.97 10.78
CA THR A 361 19.88 7.03 11.31
C THR A 361 21.22 7.10 10.54
N ASN A 362 21.77 5.93 10.20
CA ASN A 362 22.84 5.85 9.21
C ASN A 362 22.26 5.24 7.90
N PRO A 363 21.97 6.05 6.89
CA PRO A 363 21.33 5.57 5.67
C PRO A 363 22.20 4.62 4.84
N ARG A 364 23.52 4.57 5.09
CA ARG A 364 24.45 3.61 4.47
C ARG A 364 24.45 2.25 5.16
N LYS A 365 23.99 2.18 6.42
CA LYS A 365 23.96 0.97 7.24
C LYS A 365 22.61 0.82 7.95
N PRO A 366 21.51 0.55 7.22
CA PRO A 366 20.19 0.31 7.80
C PRO A 366 20.26 -0.79 8.85
N ARG A 367 19.70 -0.54 10.03
CA ARG A 367 19.67 -1.49 11.13
C ARG A 367 18.26 -2.07 11.29
N PHE A 368 18.13 -3.37 11.13
CA PHE A 368 16.88 -4.09 11.42
C PHE A 368 16.53 -3.98 12.91
N LEU A 369 15.30 -3.63 13.22
CA LEU A 369 14.81 -3.48 14.59
C LEU A 369 13.80 -4.55 14.96
N ALA A 370 12.83 -4.82 14.09
CA ALA A 370 11.72 -5.69 14.41
C ALA A 370 10.98 -6.16 13.16
N ARG A 371 10.21 -7.23 13.34
CA ARG A 371 9.26 -7.74 12.36
C ARG A 371 7.95 -8.13 13.05
N PHE A 372 6.84 -7.91 12.36
CA PHE A 372 5.55 -8.54 12.65
C PHE A 372 5.08 -9.36 11.45
N LEU A 373 4.74 -10.60 11.67
CA LEU A 373 4.15 -11.49 10.67
C LEU A 373 2.74 -11.86 11.14
N PRO A 374 1.69 -11.38 10.46
CA PRO A 374 0.32 -11.81 10.76
C PRO A 374 0.17 -13.33 10.60
N PRO A 375 -0.73 -13.99 11.34
CA PRO A 375 -1.16 -15.34 11.04
C PRO A 375 -1.67 -15.45 9.61
N SER A 376 -1.37 -16.55 8.94
CA SER A 376 -1.85 -16.80 7.59
C SER A 376 -3.37 -16.92 7.55
N GLY A 377 -4.01 -16.20 6.65
CA GLY A 377 -5.43 -16.28 6.36
C GLY A 377 -5.72 -17.15 5.15
N ARG A 378 -6.91 -17.77 5.09
CA ARG A 378 -7.34 -18.54 3.93
C ARG A 378 -7.71 -17.58 2.78
N ASP A 379 -7.07 -17.77 1.65
CA ASP A 379 -7.38 -17.02 0.43
C ASP A 379 -8.66 -17.57 -0.21
N ARG A 380 -9.78 -16.87 0.00
CA ARG A 380 -11.10 -17.26 -0.51
C ARG A 380 -11.35 -16.79 -1.94
N HIS A 381 -10.54 -15.85 -2.43
CA HIS A 381 -10.70 -15.23 -3.74
C HIS A 381 -9.68 -15.75 -4.76
N GLY A 382 -8.70 -16.54 -4.32
CA GLY A 382 -7.77 -17.26 -5.20
C GLY A 382 -6.71 -16.41 -5.90
N LEU A 383 -6.55 -15.14 -5.52
CA LEU A 383 -5.55 -14.26 -6.13
C LEU A 383 -4.13 -14.54 -5.60
N LEU A 384 -4.00 -14.66 -4.28
CA LEU A 384 -2.71 -14.63 -3.62
C LEU A 384 -2.12 -16.03 -3.42
N CYS A 385 -2.93 -16.94 -2.89
CA CYS A 385 -2.53 -18.32 -2.62
C CYS A 385 -3.75 -19.24 -2.78
N PRO A 386 -4.17 -19.52 -4.03
CA PRO A 386 -5.37 -20.29 -4.33
C PRO A 386 -5.43 -21.60 -3.58
N GLY A 387 -6.55 -21.85 -2.89
CA GLY A 387 -6.79 -23.09 -2.16
C GLY A 387 -5.97 -23.29 -0.87
N THR A 388 -5.12 -22.33 -0.51
CA THR A 388 -4.25 -22.38 0.66
C THR A 388 -4.40 -21.15 1.55
N SER A 389 -3.56 -21.03 2.56
CA SER A 389 -3.50 -19.86 3.46
C SER A 389 -2.15 -19.17 3.35
N CYS A 390 -2.18 -17.84 3.35
CA CYS A 390 -0.97 -17.03 3.31
C CYS A 390 -1.12 -15.71 4.08
N THR A 391 0.00 -15.01 4.20
CA THR A 391 0.10 -13.64 4.71
C THR A 391 0.49 -12.74 3.56
N ALA A 392 -0.15 -11.58 3.46
CA ALA A 392 0.13 -10.58 2.43
C ALA A 392 -0.08 -9.16 2.97
N VAL A 393 0.90 -8.63 3.69
CA VAL A 393 0.82 -7.27 4.24
C VAL A 393 0.99 -6.25 3.13
N TRP A 394 -0.08 -5.48 2.87
CA TRP A 394 -0.16 -4.48 1.82
C TRP A 394 0.26 -3.09 2.28
N GLY A 395 -0.28 -2.63 3.41
CA GLY A 395 -0.04 -1.31 3.95
C GLY A 395 0.47 -1.32 5.38
N VAL A 396 1.18 -0.27 5.74
CA VAL A 396 1.62 0.02 7.10
C VAL A 396 1.49 1.51 7.37
N PHE A 397 1.01 1.89 8.54
CA PHE A 397 0.88 3.30 8.92
C PHE A 397 1.26 3.52 10.39
N PRO A 398 2.41 4.14 10.66
CA PRO A 398 2.81 4.47 12.02
C PRO A 398 2.02 5.66 12.57
N MET A 399 1.36 5.44 13.70
CA MET A 399 0.71 6.45 14.54
C MET A 399 1.63 6.81 15.71
N ALA A 400 1.33 7.89 16.43
CA ALA A 400 2.16 8.32 17.55
C ALA A 400 2.36 7.25 18.64
N ARG A 401 1.36 6.38 18.88
CA ARG A 401 1.36 5.38 19.96
C ARG A 401 1.33 3.94 19.50
N TYR A 402 0.97 3.68 18.26
CA TYR A 402 0.81 2.36 17.68
C TYR A 402 1.07 2.39 16.18
N VAL A 403 1.10 1.24 15.57
CA VAL A 403 1.27 1.07 14.12
C VAL A 403 0.07 0.30 13.59
N LEU A 404 -0.52 0.79 12.53
CA LEU A 404 -1.54 0.08 11.78
C LEU A 404 -0.85 -0.75 10.69
N ALA A 405 -1.36 -1.93 10.43
CA ALA A 405 -0.99 -2.72 9.28
C ALA A 405 -2.24 -3.31 8.64
N SER A 406 -2.27 -3.35 7.32
CA SER A 406 -3.28 -4.06 6.56
C SER A 406 -2.68 -5.32 5.96
N ASP A 407 -3.25 -6.45 6.30
CA ASP A 407 -3.02 -7.69 5.58
C ASP A 407 -4.21 -7.93 4.63
N MET A 408 -3.91 -8.26 3.38
CA MET A 408 -4.94 -8.36 2.35
C MET A 408 -6.05 -9.35 2.71
N ILE A 409 -5.70 -10.42 3.41
CA ILE A 409 -6.63 -11.52 3.73
C ILE A 409 -7.22 -11.37 5.12
N THR A 410 -6.39 -11.04 6.11
CA THR A 410 -6.80 -11.02 7.51
C THR A 410 -7.30 -9.65 7.99
N GLY A 411 -7.03 -8.58 7.25
CA GLY A 411 -7.57 -7.24 7.53
C GLY A 411 -6.65 -6.35 8.36
N LEU A 412 -7.24 -5.61 9.31
CA LEU A 412 -6.57 -4.57 10.09
C LEU A 412 -5.87 -5.14 11.34
N TRP A 413 -4.59 -4.82 11.50
CA TRP A 413 -3.78 -5.12 12.67
C TRP A 413 -3.36 -3.82 13.37
N VAL A 414 -3.46 -3.80 14.70
CA VAL A 414 -3.00 -2.70 15.55
C VAL A 414 -1.84 -3.21 16.38
N LEU A 415 -0.68 -2.59 16.21
CA LEU A 415 0.60 -3.06 16.74
C LEU A 415 1.25 -1.99 17.62
N LYS A 416 1.99 -2.40 18.64
CA LYS A 416 2.93 -1.54 19.34
C LYS A 416 4.34 -1.84 18.82
N ALA A 417 4.99 -0.84 18.27
CA ALA A 417 6.38 -0.96 17.85
C ALA A 417 7.32 -1.03 19.08
N PRO A 418 8.49 -1.68 18.94
CA PRO A 418 9.48 -1.68 20.02
C PRO A 418 9.96 -0.27 20.32
N VAL A 419 10.11 0.02 21.61
CA VAL A 419 10.73 1.26 22.07
C VAL A 419 12.22 1.22 21.72
N SER A 420 12.76 2.30 21.16
CA SER A 420 14.20 2.43 20.99
C SER A 420 14.85 2.33 22.35
N ARG A 421 15.61 1.28 22.62
CA ARG A 421 16.62 1.37 23.66
C ARG A 421 17.61 2.42 23.15
N ARG A 422 17.62 3.60 23.77
CA ARG A 422 18.73 4.53 23.62
C ARG A 422 19.96 3.77 24.10
N GLY A 423 20.87 3.42 23.20
CA GLY A 423 22.20 3.01 23.56
C GLY A 423 23.00 4.20 24.01
#